data_81ca2ca69950393c225cbf37510d201b
#
_entry.id   81ca2ca69950393c225cbf37510d201b
#
_cell.length_a   1.000
_cell.length_b   1.000
_cell.length_c   1.000
_cell.angle_alpha   90.00
_cell.angle_beta   90.00
_cell.angle_gamma   90.00
#
_symmetry.space_group_name_H-M   'P 1'
#
loop_
_entity.id
_entity.type
_entity.pdbx_description
1 polymer ?
#
loop_
_entity_poly.entity_id
_entity_poly.type
_entity_poly.pdbx_seq_one_letter_code
_entity_poly.pdbx_strand_id
1 'polypeptide(L)'
;NEGFERTHMGIVKAAKLVYEYIRRDEEENIEEVNRAIDGVDVDIKKGDFVAVLGHNGSGKSTLAKHVNGLLLPTEGTVWVGDMDTRDEEHIWDVRKTAGMVFQNPDNQIIGNIVEEDVGFGPENIGVPTEEIWKRVEESLKAVGMTAYRLQSPNKLSGGQKQRVAIAGVMAMKPECIILDEPTAMLDPNGRREVIRTIHELNRAEGITVLLITHYMEEAIEADRIIVMDDGRIVMDGQPREIFSRVKELKSHGLDVPQVTELAWELKEAGMPLTDGILSREELVEQLVPLLR
;
A
#
# COMPACT_ATOMS: atom_id res chain seq x y z
N ASN A 1 8.74 -22.41 -25.89
CA ASN A 1 7.34 -22.53 -26.31
C ASN A 1 6.51 -23.13 -25.15
N GLU A 2 6.22 -22.37 -24.16
CA GLU A 2 5.16 -22.69 -23.21
C GLU A 2 4.14 -21.56 -23.31
N GLY A 3 3.00 -21.87 -23.92
CA GLY A 3 1.83 -21.02 -23.94
C GLY A 3 1.31 -20.92 -22.51
N PHE A 4 1.75 -19.91 -21.79
CA PHE A 4 1.17 -19.51 -20.52
C PHE A 4 -0.25 -19.00 -20.82
N GLU A 5 -1.25 -19.68 -20.32
CA GLU A 5 -2.65 -19.29 -20.41
C GLU A 5 -2.81 -17.86 -19.88
N ARG A 6 -3.06 -16.91 -20.78
CA ARG A 6 -3.29 -15.48 -20.52
C ARG A 6 -4.67 -15.20 -19.87
N THR A 7 -5.31 -16.20 -19.30
CA THR A 7 -6.64 -16.10 -18.70
C THR A 7 -6.54 -15.90 -17.19
N HIS A 8 -6.82 -14.67 -16.75
CA HIS A 8 -6.94 -14.19 -15.37
C HIS A 8 -5.65 -13.80 -14.64
N MET A 9 -4.75 -13.05 -15.28
CA MET A 9 -3.69 -12.39 -14.51
C MET A 9 -4.27 -11.26 -13.67
N GLY A 10 -3.83 -11.16 -12.40
CA GLY A 10 -4.09 -10.02 -11.53
C GLY A 10 -3.49 -8.73 -12.10
N ILE A 11 -3.90 -7.59 -11.55
CA ILE A 11 -3.36 -6.28 -11.95
C ILE A 11 -1.87 -6.15 -11.64
N VAL A 12 -1.38 -6.84 -10.60
CA VAL A 12 0.04 -6.94 -10.22
C VAL A 12 0.39 -8.39 -10.05
N LYS A 13 1.47 -8.83 -10.71
CA LYS A 13 2.01 -10.17 -10.54
C LYS A 13 3.52 -10.13 -10.41
N ALA A 14 4.06 -10.79 -9.39
CA ALA A 14 5.49 -11.08 -9.29
C ALA A 14 5.71 -12.59 -9.28
N ALA A 15 6.73 -13.05 -10.00
CA ALA A 15 7.12 -14.45 -10.02
C ALA A 15 8.61 -14.57 -9.72
N LYS A 16 8.92 -15.26 -8.62
CA LYS A 16 10.27 -15.53 -8.11
C LYS A 16 11.11 -14.24 -8.04
N LEU A 17 10.47 -13.14 -7.61
CA LEU A 17 11.12 -11.85 -7.51
C LEU A 17 12.27 -11.91 -6.51
N VAL A 18 13.48 -11.58 -6.97
CA VAL A 18 14.66 -11.34 -6.16
C VAL A 18 15.18 -9.95 -6.41
N TYR A 19 15.60 -9.28 -5.36
CA TYR A 19 16.25 -7.97 -5.48
C TYR A 19 17.38 -7.81 -4.48
N GLU A 20 18.54 -7.37 -4.98
CA GLU A 20 19.75 -7.13 -4.21
C GLU A 20 20.17 -5.68 -4.33
N TYR A 21 20.32 -5.00 -3.17
CA TYR A 21 21.03 -3.74 -3.10
C TYR A 21 22.52 -4.00 -3.10
N ILE A 22 23.22 -3.48 -4.10
CA ILE A 22 24.69 -3.61 -4.23
C ILE A 22 25.31 -2.27 -3.87
N ARG A 23 26.10 -2.26 -2.79
CA ARG A 23 26.92 -1.13 -2.43
C ARG A 23 28.31 -1.31 -3.05
N ARG A 24 28.81 -0.27 -3.70
CA ARG A 24 30.14 -0.22 -4.30
C ARG A 24 30.99 0.84 -3.62
N ASP A 25 32.30 0.60 -3.54
CA ASP A 25 33.28 1.57 -3.09
C ASP A 25 33.60 2.61 -4.20
N GLU A 26 34.50 3.58 -3.91
CA GLU A 26 34.91 4.60 -4.87
C GLU A 26 35.65 4.02 -6.10
N GLU A 27 36.14 2.77 -6.02
CA GLU A 27 36.83 2.05 -7.09
C GLU A 27 35.89 1.07 -7.85
N GLU A 28 34.56 1.19 -7.62
CA GLU A 28 33.50 0.33 -8.18
C GLU A 28 33.56 -1.16 -7.74
N ASN A 29 34.38 -1.54 -6.75
CA ASN A 29 34.34 -2.88 -6.21
C ASN A 29 33.09 -3.07 -5.34
N ILE A 30 32.54 -4.29 -5.35
CA ILE A 30 31.39 -4.64 -4.52
C ILE A 30 31.83 -4.70 -3.05
N GLU A 31 31.30 -3.81 -2.23
CA GLU A 31 31.55 -3.71 -0.79
C GLU A 31 30.56 -4.57 0.00
N GLU A 32 29.30 -4.53 -0.39
CA GLU A 32 28.20 -5.22 0.28
C GLU A 32 27.08 -5.59 -0.70
N VAL A 33 26.49 -6.78 -0.52
CA VAL A 33 25.27 -7.20 -1.21
C VAL A 33 24.23 -7.50 -0.15
N ASN A 34 23.12 -6.75 -0.21
CA ASN A 34 21.98 -6.95 0.68
C ASN A 34 20.76 -7.41 -0.13
N ARG A 35 20.37 -8.68 0.07
CA ARG A 35 19.19 -9.25 -0.57
C ARG A 35 17.93 -8.78 0.17
N ALA A 36 17.25 -7.79 -0.40
CA ALA A 36 16.05 -7.19 0.18
C ALA A 36 14.76 -7.93 -0.18
N ILE A 37 14.74 -8.66 -1.28
CA ILE A 37 13.63 -9.55 -1.70
C ILE A 37 14.25 -10.88 -2.13
N ASP A 38 13.66 -11.98 -1.67
CA ASP A 38 14.19 -13.34 -1.89
C ASP A 38 13.09 -14.30 -2.33
N GLY A 39 12.87 -14.37 -3.64
CA GLY A 39 11.98 -15.35 -4.27
C GLY A 39 10.49 -15.11 -4.02
N VAL A 40 10.04 -13.86 -4.03
CA VAL A 40 8.64 -13.50 -3.78
C VAL A 40 7.77 -13.82 -4.99
N ASP A 41 6.69 -14.58 -4.72
CA ASP A 41 5.57 -14.82 -5.62
C ASP A 41 4.33 -14.11 -5.09
N VAL A 42 3.69 -13.25 -5.88
CA VAL A 42 2.45 -12.56 -5.53
C VAL A 42 1.58 -12.33 -6.75
N ASP A 43 0.27 -12.43 -6.59
CA ASP A 43 -0.73 -12.11 -7.60
C ASP A 43 -1.85 -11.30 -6.92
N ILE A 44 -2.04 -10.03 -7.31
CA ILE A 44 -3.04 -9.11 -6.76
C ILE A 44 -4.11 -8.89 -7.81
N LYS A 45 -5.35 -9.17 -7.45
CA LYS A 45 -6.49 -9.02 -8.35
C LYS A 45 -6.93 -7.57 -8.47
N LYS A 46 -7.49 -7.22 -9.62
CA LYS A 46 -8.07 -5.89 -9.83
C LYS A 46 -9.21 -5.62 -8.85
N GLY A 47 -9.16 -4.47 -8.20
CA GLY A 47 -10.13 -4.04 -7.20
C GLY A 47 -9.87 -4.51 -5.77
N ASP A 48 -8.90 -5.43 -5.55
CA ASP A 48 -8.54 -5.87 -4.20
C ASP A 48 -7.93 -4.73 -3.39
N PHE A 49 -8.23 -4.71 -2.09
CA PHE A 49 -7.51 -3.93 -1.09
C PHE A 49 -6.54 -4.86 -0.35
N VAL A 50 -5.26 -4.75 -0.64
CA VAL A 50 -4.21 -5.61 -0.07
C VAL A 50 -3.33 -4.79 0.89
N ALA A 51 -3.23 -5.23 2.14
CA ALA A 51 -2.28 -4.68 3.12
C ALA A 51 -1.00 -5.54 3.16
N VAL A 52 0.15 -4.89 3.13
CA VAL A 52 1.46 -5.54 3.30
C VAL A 52 2.04 -5.13 4.64
N LEU A 53 2.18 -6.09 5.55
CA LEU A 53 2.72 -5.94 6.88
C LEU A 53 4.14 -6.54 6.97
N GLY A 54 4.92 -6.07 7.93
CA GLY A 54 6.27 -6.56 8.20
C GLY A 54 7.05 -5.55 9.03
N HIS A 55 8.09 -5.98 9.72
CA HIS A 55 8.97 -5.09 10.45
C HIS A 55 9.82 -4.20 9.50
N ASN A 56 10.51 -3.21 10.04
CA ASN A 56 11.40 -2.35 9.25
C ASN A 56 12.54 -3.19 8.65
N GLY A 57 12.76 -3.03 7.34
CA GLY A 57 13.76 -3.81 6.61
C GLY A 57 13.27 -5.15 6.07
N SER A 58 12.01 -5.55 6.28
CA SER A 58 11.46 -6.82 5.76
C SER A 58 11.24 -6.87 4.24
N GLY A 59 11.46 -5.77 3.51
CA GLY A 59 11.36 -5.73 2.04
C GLY A 59 10.08 -5.07 1.48
N LYS A 60 9.13 -4.62 2.31
CA LYS A 60 7.83 -4.06 1.87
C LYS A 60 7.95 -2.90 0.88
N SER A 61 8.72 -1.86 1.25
CA SER A 61 8.91 -0.69 0.36
C SER A 61 9.70 -1.05 -0.90
N THR A 62 10.57 -2.05 -0.82
CA THR A 62 11.28 -2.59 -1.99
C THR A 62 10.30 -3.28 -2.93
N LEU A 63 9.39 -4.12 -2.41
CA LEU A 63 8.32 -4.73 -3.20
C LEU A 63 7.44 -3.65 -3.87
N ALA A 64 7.02 -2.64 -3.12
CA ALA A 64 6.23 -1.52 -3.64
C ALA A 64 6.90 -0.82 -4.83
N LYS A 65 8.19 -0.54 -4.73
CA LYS A 65 8.97 0.11 -5.78
C LYS A 65 9.13 -0.76 -7.04
N HIS A 66 9.09 -2.08 -6.91
CA HIS A 66 9.06 -2.99 -8.07
C HIS A 66 7.73 -2.93 -8.80
N VAL A 67 6.61 -2.83 -8.06
CA VAL A 67 5.28 -2.71 -8.66
C VAL A 67 5.13 -1.41 -9.46
N ASN A 68 5.73 -0.32 -9.01
CA ASN A 68 5.71 0.95 -9.77
C ASN A 68 6.81 1.04 -10.85
N GLY A 69 7.70 0.05 -10.95
CA GLY A 69 8.84 0.08 -11.86
C GLY A 69 9.91 1.11 -11.51
N LEU A 70 10.01 1.54 -10.25
CA LEU A 70 11.12 2.34 -9.73
C LEU A 70 12.37 1.50 -9.48
N LEU A 71 12.19 0.24 -9.14
CA LEU A 71 13.25 -0.77 -9.06
C LEU A 71 12.94 -1.88 -10.05
N LEU A 72 13.98 -2.44 -10.65
CA LEU A 72 13.86 -3.57 -11.57
C LEU A 72 14.39 -4.85 -10.88
N PRO A 73 13.75 -6.01 -11.11
CA PRO A 73 14.19 -7.26 -10.52
C PRO A 73 15.64 -7.62 -10.84
N THR A 74 16.39 -8.09 -9.84
CA THR A 74 17.68 -8.76 -10.06
C THR A 74 17.46 -10.13 -10.71
N GLU A 75 16.45 -10.88 -10.20
CA GLU A 75 15.97 -12.12 -10.78
C GLU A 75 14.44 -12.18 -10.70
N GLY A 76 13.83 -13.04 -11.49
CA GLY A 76 12.37 -13.14 -11.57
C GLY A 76 11.77 -12.06 -12.44
N THR A 77 10.46 -11.88 -12.37
CA THR A 77 9.72 -10.92 -13.19
C THR A 77 8.57 -10.30 -12.42
N VAL A 78 8.30 -9.02 -12.67
CA VAL A 78 7.12 -8.30 -12.17
C VAL A 78 6.33 -7.80 -13.38
N TRP A 79 5.02 -8.06 -13.38
CA TRP A 79 4.07 -7.56 -14.37
C TRP A 79 3.05 -6.63 -13.70
N VAL A 80 2.69 -5.58 -14.40
CA VAL A 80 1.61 -4.65 -14.06
C VAL A 80 0.64 -4.61 -15.24
N GLY A 81 -0.58 -5.10 -15.04
CA GLY A 81 -1.40 -5.53 -16.16
C GLY A 81 -0.65 -6.61 -16.96
N ASP A 82 -0.55 -6.42 -18.27
CA ASP A 82 0.19 -7.35 -19.14
C ASP A 82 1.64 -6.89 -19.43
N MET A 83 2.14 -5.84 -18.75
CA MET A 83 3.43 -5.21 -19.01
C MET A 83 4.51 -5.74 -18.07
N ASP A 84 5.62 -6.26 -18.60
CA ASP A 84 6.84 -6.56 -17.83
C ASP A 84 7.50 -5.23 -17.40
N THR A 85 7.76 -5.05 -16.11
CA THR A 85 8.37 -3.81 -15.60
C THR A 85 9.79 -3.57 -16.08
N ARG A 86 10.47 -4.58 -16.66
CA ARG A 86 11.80 -4.45 -17.27
C ARG A 86 11.77 -3.92 -18.71
N ASP A 87 10.59 -3.88 -19.32
CA ASP A 87 10.44 -3.39 -20.68
C ASP A 87 10.45 -1.85 -20.66
N GLU A 88 11.55 -1.27 -21.12
CA GLU A 88 11.76 0.18 -21.15
C GLU A 88 10.71 0.90 -22.02
N GLU A 89 10.16 0.26 -23.03
CA GLU A 89 9.11 0.85 -23.89
C GLU A 89 7.80 1.04 -23.11
N HIS A 90 7.52 0.21 -22.09
CA HIS A 90 6.29 0.22 -21.30
C HIS A 90 6.41 0.86 -19.93
N ILE A 91 7.60 1.31 -19.52
CA ILE A 91 7.81 1.81 -18.14
C ILE A 91 6.89 2.97 -17.76
N TRP A 92 6.57 3.85 -18.69
CA TRP A 92 5.64 4.94 -18.44
C TRP A 92 4.20 4.47 -18.29
N ASP A 93 3.79 3.44 -19.03
CA ASP A 93 2.46 2.85 -18.93
C ASP A 93 2.33 2.04 -17.63
N VAL A 94 3.39 1.37 -17.19
CA VAL A 94 3.47 0.75 -15.85
C VAL A 94 3.23 1.80 -14.77
N ARG A 95 3.93 2.94 -14.80
CA ARG A 95 3.81 4.02 -13.81
C ARG A 95 2.46 4.73 -13.85
N LYS A 96 1.82 4.81 -15.02
CA LYS A 96 0.44 5.31 -15.14
C LYS A 96 -0.56 4.32 -14.55
N THR A 97 -0.36 3.02 -14.76
CA THR A 97 -1.25 1.97 -14.31
C THR A 97 -1.15 1.75 -12.81
N ALA A 98 0.07 1.76 -12.24
CA ALA A 98 0.35 1.58 -10.83
C ALA A 98 1.00 2.86 -10.25
N GLY A 99 0.17 3.79 -9.81
CA GLY A 99 0.63 5.05 -9.20
C GLY A 99 1.11 4.86 -7.77
N MET A 100 2.16 5.60 -7.37
CA MET A 100 2.76 5.46 -6.03
C MET A 100 2.67 6.74 -5.23
N VAL A 101 2.27 6.60 -3.96
CA VAL A 101 2.29 7.64 -2.93
C VAL A 101 3.33 7.28 -1.89
N PHE A 102 4.24 8.21 -1.61
CA PHE A 102 5.34 8.01 -0.69
C PHE A 102 4.99 8.38 0.75
N GLN A 103 5.78 7.90 1.69
CA GLN A 103 5.60 8.12 3.13
C GLN A 103 5.54 9.61 3.52
N ASN A 104 6.41 10.44 2.93
CA ASN A 104 6.47 11.87 3.22
C ASN A 104 5.87 12.68 2.06
N PRO A 105 4.69 13.31 2.24
CA PRO A 105 4.07 14.11 1.20
C PRO A 105 4.88 15.36 0.82
N ASP A 106 5.71 15.90 1.72
CA ASP A 106 6.56 17.06 1.42
C ASP A 106 7.65 16.74 0.37
N ASN A 107 8.01 15.47 0.21
CA ASN A 107 8.94 15.03 -0.84
C ASN A 107 8.24 14.80 -2.19
N GLN A 108 6.92 14.75 -2.21
CA GLN A 108 6.11 14.47 -3.40
C GLN A 108 5.44 15.72 -3.95
N ILE A 109 4.95 16.60 -3.06
CA ILE A 109 4.28 17.85 -3.44
C ILE A 109 5.34 18.87 -3.88
N ILE A 110 5.21 19.34 -5.11
CA ILE A 110 6.14 20.31 -5.73
C ILE A 110 5.48 21.63 -6.15
N GLY A 111 4.15 21.63 -6.28
CA GLY A 111 3.36 22.78 -6.68
C GLY A 111 3.26 23.85 -5.58
N ASN A 112 3.17 25.12 -5.98
CA ASN A 112 2.93 26.23 -5.06
C ASN A 112 1.46 26.33 -4.65
N ILE A 113 0.56 25.80 -5.45
CA ILE A 113 -0.88 25.78 -5.28
C ILE A 113 -1.37 24.34 -5.45
N VAL A 114 -2.32 23.92 -4.61
CA VAL A 114 -2.83 22.54 -4.57
C VAL A 114 -3.30 22.04 -5.95
N GLU A 115 -4.09 22.82 -6.68
CA GLU A 115 -4.61 22.39 -7.99
C GLU A 115 -3.52 22.25 -9.06
N GLU A 116 -2.47 23.07 -8.99
CA GLU A 116 -1.32 22.97 -9.89
C GLU A 116 -0.53 21.70 -9.61
N ASP A 117 -0.34 21.37 -8.33
CA ASP A 117 0.35 20.14 -7.91
C ASP A 117 -0.40 18.89 -8.39
N VAL A 118 -1.72 18.85 -8.20
CA VAL A 118 -2.55 17.72 -8.66
C VAL A 118 -2.58 17.62 -10.19
N GLY A 119 -2.50 18.75 -10.91
CA GLY A 119 -2.45 18.80 -12.38
C GLY A 119 -1.11 18.39 -12.99
N PHE A 120 -0.04 18.41 -12.21
CA PHE A 120 1.33 18.18 -12.69
C PHE A 120 1.53 16.78 -13.30
N GLY A 121 0.99 15.74 -12.65
CA GLY A 121 1.07 14.37 -13.18
C GLY A 121 0.40 14.22 -14.57
N PRO A 122 -0.88 14.57 -14.72
CA PRO A 122 -1.55 14.57 -16.01
C PRO A 122 -0.86 15.41 -17.09
N GLU A 123 -0.32 16.57 -16.74
CA GLU A 123 0.43 17.42 -17.67
C GLU A 123 1.65 16.70 -18.23
N ASN A 124 2.44 16.07 -17.38
CA ASN A 124 3.65 15.33 -17.77
C ASN A 124 3.38 14.14 -18.67
N ILE A 125 2.20 13.54 -18.61
CA ILE A 125 1.80 12.44 -19.49
C ILE A 125 1.05 12.90 -20.74
N GLY A 126 0.99 14.22 -20.98
CA GLY A 126 0.44 14.81 -22.20
C GLY A 126 -1.08 14.84 -22.28
N VAL A 127 -1.78 14.86 -21.13
CA VAL A 127 -3.24 15.02 -21.10
C VAL A 127 -3.61 16.43 -21.59
N PRO A 128 -4.63 16.61 -22.47
CA PRO A 128 -5.09 17.92 -22.89
C PRO A 128 -5.53 18.81 -21.71
N THR A 129 -5.24 20.10 -21.79
CA THR A 129 -5.48 21.07 -20.67
C THR A 129 -6.91 21.04 -20.13
N GLU A 130 -7.93 20.96 -20.99
CA GLU A 130 -9.33 20.90 -20.55
C GLU A 130 -9.62 19.62 -19.72
N GLU A 131 -9.05 18.51 -20.13
CA GLU A 131 -9.19 17.24 -19.40
C GLU A 131 -8.37 17.24 -18.10
N ILE A 132 -7.20 17.93 -18.05
CA ILE A 132 -6.42 18.10 -16.82
C ILE A 132 -7.28 18.73 -15.73
N TRP A 133 -7.89 19.86 -16.00
CA TRP A 133 -8.68 20.58 -14.99
C TRP A 133 -9.89 19.79 -14.52
N LYS A 134 -10.52 19.03 -15.40
CA LYS A 134 -11.59 18.10 -15.02
C LYS A 134 -11.09 17.01 -14.07
N ARG A 135 -9.95 16.39 -14.37
CA ARG A 135 -9.33 15.36 -13.52
C ARG A 135 -8.89 15.92 -12.17
N VAL A 136 -8.36 17.14 -12.14
CA VAL A 136 -7.99 17.84 -10.91
C VAL A 136 -9.21 18.04 -10.02
N GLU A 137 -10.33 18.53 -10.58
CA GLU A 137 -11.57 18.73 -9.84
C GLU A 137 -12.14 17.44 -9.29
N GLU A 138 -12.22 16.38 -10.12
CA GLU A 138 -12.70 15.05 -9.74
C GLU A 138 -11.82 14.46 -8.62
N SER A 139 -10.50 14.52 -8.76
CA SER A 139 -9.55 13.95 -7.79
C SER A 139 -9.57 14.70 -6.46
N LEU A 140 -9.60 16.03 -6.47
CA LEU A 140 -9.72 16.82 -5.23
C LEU A 140 -11.06 16.58 -4.52
N LYS A 141 -12.13 16.38 -5.27
CA LYS A 141 -13.45 16.02 -4.71
C LYS A 141 -13.39 14.63 -4.07
N ALA A 142 -12.79 13.64 -4.74
CA ALA A 142 -12.69 12.26 -4.25
C ALA A 142 -11.93 12.15 -2.93
N VAL A 143 -10.92 13.01 -2.71
CA VAL A 143 -10.16 13.05 -1.44
C VAL A 143 -10.66 14.12 -0.44
N GLY A 144 -11.77 14.81 -0.73
CA GLY A 144 -12.34 15.83 0.15
C GLY A 144 -11.51 17.10 0.29
N MET A 145 -10.74 17.48 -0.74
CA MET A 145 -9.82 18.62 -0.71
C MET A 145 -10.24 19.80 -1.62
N THR A 146 -11.44 19.79 -2.19
CA THR A 146 -11.94 20.84 -3.10
C THR A 146 -11.86 22.25 -2.50
N ALA A 147 -12.17 22.43 -1.21
CA ALA A 147 -12.11 23.73 -0.53
C ALA A 147 -10.69 24.31 -0.43
N TYR A 148 -9.67 23.48 -0.62
CA TYR A 148 -8.25 23.85 -0.48
C TYR A 148 -7.55 24.03 -1.83
N ARG A 149 -8.27 23.90 -2.95
CA ARG A 149 -7.69 23.86 -4.30
C ARG A 149 -6.75 25.01 -4.64
N LEU A 150 -7.07 26.24 -4.16
CA LEU A 150 -6.30 27.46 -4.41
C LEU A 150 -5.31 27.79 -3.29
N GLN A 151 -5.17 26.94 -2.28
CA GLN A 151 -4.26 27.17 -1.18
C GLN A 151 -2.85 26.67 -1.49
N SER A 152 -1.87 27.26 -0.80
CA SER A 152 -0.51 26.75 -0.80
C SER A 152 -0.45 25.47 0.05
N PRO A 153 0.20 24.38 -0.43
CA PRO A 153 0.41 23.16 0.34
C PRO A 153 1.07 23.39 1.71
N ASN A 154 1.89 24.43 1.83
CA ASN A 154 2.55 24.79 3.10
C ASN A 154 1.58 25.21 4.22
N LYS A 155 0.35 25.53 3.90
CA LYS A 155 -0.71 25.88 4.87
C LYS A 155 -1.56 24.68 5.30
N LEU A 156 -1.30 23.50 4.73
CA LEU A 156 -2.07 22.29 4.99
C LEU A 156 -1.48 21.49 6.15
N SER A 157 -2.35 20.79 6.89
CA SER A 157 -1.91 19.76 7.83
C SER A 157 -1.27 18.57 7.10
N GLY A 158 -0.51 17.73 7.83
CA GLY A 158 0.11 16.53 7.24
C GLY A 158 -0.92 15.60 6.56
N GLY A 159 -2.07 15.35 7.19
CA GLY A 159 -3.14 14.54 6.61
C GLY A 159 -3.78 15.18 5.37
N GLN A 160 -3.90 16.50 5.33
CA GLN A 160 -4.36 17.23 4.15
C GLN A 160 -3.34 17.14 3.01
N LYS A 161 -2.04 17.33 3.30
CA LYS A 161 -0.97 17.13 2.31
C LYS A 161 -0.98 15.73 1.74
N GLN A 162 -1.13 14.72 2.58
CA GLN A 162 -1.19 13.33 2.13
C GLN A 162 -2.38 13.08 1.19
N ARG A 163 -3.55 13.64 1.50
CA ARG A 163 -4.72 13.56 0.60
C ARG A 163 -4.50 14.30 -0.72
N VAL A 164 -3.76 15.42 -0.72
CA VAL A 164 -3.36 16.10 -1.97
C VAL A 164 -2.41 15.23 -2.79
N ALA A 165 -1.41 14.59 -2.16
CA ALA A 165 -0.52 13.67 -2.84
C ALA A 165 -1.28 12.46 -3.46
N ILE A 166 -2.28 11.92 -2.74
CA ILE A 166 -3.18 10.89 -3.27
C ILE A 166 -3.97 11.44 -4.47
N ALA A 167 -4.52 12.66 -4.39
CA ALA A 167 -5.25 13.28 -5.49
C ALA A 167 -4.37 13.45 -6.75
N GLY A 168 -3.10 13.83 -6.59
CA GLY A 168 -2.14 13.94 -7.69
C GLY A 168 -1.92 12.63 -8.43
N VAL A 169 -1.84 11.52 -7.70
CA VAL A 169 -1.77 10.18 -8.29
C VAL A 169 -3.09 9.80 -8.95
N MET A 170 -4.22 10.04 -8.30
CA MET A 170 -5.56 9.73 -8.83
C MET A 170 -5.89 10.50 -10.12
N ALA A 171 -5.39 11.73 -10.28
CA ALA A 171 -5.58 12.53 -11.49
C ALA A 171 -4.95 11.89 -12.75
N MET A 172 -3.98 10.98 -12.56
CA MET A 172 -3.41 10.18 -13.64
C MET A 172 -4.31 9.02 -14.08
N LYS A 173 -5.41 8.76 -13.34
CA LYS A 173 -6.37 7.65 -13.54
C LYS A 173 -5.69 6.27 -13.52
N PRO A 174 -4.97 5.93 -12.44
CA PRO A 174 -4.33 4.63 -12.31
C PRO A 174 -5.36 3.52 -12.08
N GLU A 175 -4.98 2.27 -12.36
CA GLU A 175 -5.79 1.09 -12.01
C GLU A 175 -5.40 0.51 -10.64
N CYS A 176 -4.19 0.83 -10.17
CA CYS A 176 -3.68 0.45 -8.86
C CYS A 176 -3.00 1.65 -8.21
N ILE A 177 -3.25 1.86 -6.92
CA ILE A 177 -2.52 2.83 -6.10
C ILE A 177 -1.69 2.09 -5.05
N ILE A 178 -0.40 2.44 -5.00
CA ILE A 178 0.55 1.91 -4.04
C ILE A 178 0.82 3.00 -3.01
N LEU A 179 0.61 2.69 -1.74
CA LEU A 179 0.78 3.63 -0.64
C LEU A 179 1.86 3.07 0.31
N ASP A 180 3.01 3.70 0.30
CA ASP A 180 4.15 3.28 1.13
C ASP A 180 4.13 4.05 2.44
N GLU A 181 3.59 3.44 3.49
CA GLU A 181 3.42 3.99 4.84
C GLU A 181 2.78 5.40 4.86
N PRO A 182 1.62 5.59 4.20
CA PRO A 182 1.05 6.92 3.95
C PRO A 182 0.65 7.69 5.22
N THR A 183 0.61 7.03 6.36
CA THR A 183 0.13 7.56 7.63
C THR A 183 1.21 7.68 8.71
N ALA A 184 2.43 7.22 8.43
CA ALA A 184 3.50 7.10 9.43
C ALA A 184 3.88 8.44 10.11
N MET A 185 3.72 9.57 9.40
CA MET A 185 4.06 10.91 9.89
C MET A 185 2.84 11.70 10.39
N LEU A 186 1.67 11.05 10.52
CA LEU A 186 0.41 11.73 10.83
C LEU A 186 -0.01 11.53 12.27
N ASP A 187 -0.71 12.53 12.80
CA ASP A 187 -1.45 12.42 14.05
C ASP A 187 -2.63 11.42 13.91
N PRO A 188 -3.21 10.92 15.01
CA PRO A 188 -4.26 9.91 14.96
C PRO A 188 -5.50 10.32 14.15
N ASN A 189 -5.84 11.62 14.11
CA ASN A 189 -6.97 12.11 13.32
C ASN A 189 -6.66 12.10 11.84
N GLY A 190 -5.51 12.68 11.46
CA GLY A 190 -5.03 12.66 10.06
C GLY A 190 -4.90 11.25 9.51
N ARG A 191 -4.42 10.31 10.32
CA ARG A 191 -4.32 8.89 9.96
C ARG A 191 -5.69 8.30 9.60
N ARG A 192 -6.69 8.47 10.50
CA ARG A 192 -8.05 7.98 10.23
C ARG A 192 -8.67 8.58 8.98
N GLU A 193 -8.47 9.88 8.74
CA GLU A 193 -8.99 10.56 7.55
C GLU A 193 -8.36 10.01 6.26
N VAL A 194 -7.04 9.81 6.25
CA VAL A 194 -6.33 9.25 5.08
C VAL A 194 -6.77 7.82 4.81
N ILE A 195 -6.81 6.94 5.82
CA ILE A 195 -7.25 5.55 5.64
C ILE A 195 -8.70 5.48 5.16
N ARG A 196 -9.60 6.29 5.73
CA ARG A 196 -10.98 6.38 5.24
C ARG A 196 -11.05 6.78 3.77
N THR A 197 -10.28 7.80 3.37
CA THR A 197 -10.21 8.26 1.98
C THR A 197 -9.75 7.13 1.05
N ILE A 198 -8.74 6.35 1.44
CA ILE A 198 -8.22 5.23 0.64
C ILE A 198 -9.29 4.15 0.48
N HIS A 199 -10.03 3.81 1.54
CA HIS A 199 -11.15 2.85 1.46
C HIS A 199 -12.30 3.35 0.57
N GLU A 200 -12.63 4.65 0.67
CA GLU A 200 -13.65 5.27 -0.18
C GLU A 200 -13.25 5.19 -1.66
N LEU A 201 -12.00 5.49 -2.00
CA LEU A 201 -11.47 5.36 -3.36
C LEU A 201 -11.53 3.91 -3.88
N ASN A 202 -11.13 2.94 -3.07
CA ASN A 202 -11.21 1.53 -3.46
C ASN A 202 -12.67 1.10 -3.73
N ARG A 203 -13.60 1.43 -2.82
CA ARG A 203 -14.99 1.01 -2.91
C ARG A 203 -15.79 1.75 -3.99
N ALA A 204 -15.56 3.07 -4.14
CA ALA A 204 -16.32 3.91 -5.08
C ALA A 204 -15.77 3.85 -6.51
N GLU A 205 -14.46 3.85 -6.66
CA GLU A 205 -13.79 3.90 -7.96
C GLU A 205 -13.34 2.50 -8.45
N GLY A 206 -13.40 1.48 -7.59
CA GLY A 206 -12.94 0.13 -7.90
C GLY A 206 -11.43 0.02 -8.11
N ILE A 207 -10.66 1.00 -7.60
CA ILE A 207 -9.21 1.02 -7.73
C ILE A 207 -8.57 -0.05 -6.86
N THR A 208 -7.56 -0.74 -7.38
CA THR A 208 -6.77 -1.67 -6.58
C THR A 208 -5.88 -0.89 -5.61
N VAL A 209 -5.79 -1.33 -4.37
CA VAL A 209 -4.97 -0.71 -3.33
C VAL A 209 -3.91 -1.68 -2.83
N LEU A 210 -2.66 -1.24 -2.84
CA LEU A 210 -1.54 -1.89 -2.17
C LEU A 210 -1.07 -0.97 -1.04
N LEU A 211 -1.51 -1.25 0.19
CA LEU A 211 -1.19 -0.46 1.37
C LEU A 211 -0.03 -1.11 2.14
N ILE A 212 1.12 -0.45 2.18
CA ILE A 212 2.21 -0.84 3.07
C ILE A 212 2.05 -0.06 4.37
N THR A 213 1.98 -0.78 5.48
CA THR A 213 1.85 -0.18 6.80
C THR A 213 2.48 -1.06 7.88
N HIS A 214 2.83 -0.45 9.00
CA HIS A 214 3.19 -1.15 10.23
C HIS A 214 2.11 -1.00 11.32
N TYR A 215 0.98 -0.35 10.99
CA TYR A 215 -0.16 -0.22 11.89
C TYR A 215 -1.18 -1.33 11.61
N MET A 216 -1.34 -2.23 12.56
CA MET A 216 -2.22 -3.40 12.41
C MET A 216 -3.68 -3.00 12.20
N GLU A 217 -4.12 -1.92 12.85
CA GLU A 217 -5.49 -1.41 12.73
C GLU A 217 -5.84 -0.95 11.31
N GLU A 218 -4.86 -0.52 10.51
CA GLU A 218 -5.08 -0.11 9.12
C GLU A 218 -5.32 -1.29 8.18
N ALA A 219 -4.86 -2.49 8.58
CA ALA A 219 -4.99 -3.71 7.80
C ALA A 219 -6.27 -4.50 8.10
N ILE A 220 -7.01 -4.15 9.17
CA ILE A 220 -8.21 -4.91 9.60
C ILE A 220 -9.29 -4.94 8.50
N GLU A 221 -9.46 -3.84 7.78
CA GLU A 221 -10.48 -3.69 6.74
C GLU A 221 -9.98 -4.08 5.34
N ALA A 222 -8.75 -4.59 5.19
CA ALA A 222 -8.26 -5.09 3.92
C ALA A 222 -8.97 -6.38 3.51
N ASP A 223 -9.02 -6.67 2.21
CA ASP A 223 -9.51 -7.94 1.69
C ASP A 223 -8.49 -9.06 1.92
N ARG A 224 -7.21 -8.70 1.93
CA ARG A 224 -6.08 -9.63 2.04
C ARG A 224 -4.92 -8.96 2.75
N ILE A 225 -4.22 -9.74 3.58
CA ILE A 225 -2.98 -9.34 4.25
C ILE A 225 -1.84 -10.22 3.76
N ILE A 226 -0.74 -9.59 3.36
CA ILE A 226 0.53 -10.23 3.07
C ILE A 226 1.51 -9.83 4.17
N VAL A 227 2.13 -10.80 4.83
CA VAL A 227 3.17 -10.55 5.84
C VAL A 227 4.53 -10.86 5.23
N MET A 228 5.43 -9.89 5.29
CA MET A 228 6.81 -10.03 4.83
C MET A 228 7.78 -10.07 6.01
N ASP A 229 8.75 -10.97 5.93
CA ASP A 229 9.87 -11.10 6.85
C ASP A 229 11.12 -11.52 6.08
N ASP A 230 12.26 -10.87 6.34
CA ASP A 230 13.54 -11.13 5.67
C ASP A 230 13.44 -11.29 4.14
N GLY A 231 12.72 -10.39 3.49
CA GLY A 231 12.55 -10.36 2.04
C GLY A 231 11.61 -11.43 1.46
N ARG A 232 10.91 -12.19 2.29
CA ARG A 232 10.00 -13.28 1.88
C ARG A 232 8.58 -13.02 2.35
N ILE A 233 7.61 -13.60 1.65
CA ILE A 233 6.24 -13.68 2.15
C ILE A 233 6.16 -14.89 3.09
N VAL A 234 5.82 -14.63 4.36
CA VAL A 234 5.73 -15.66 5.40
C VAL A 234 4.27 -16.01 5.73
N MET A 235 3.34 -15.08 5.53
CA MET A 235 1.91 -15.32 5.69
C MET A 235 1.13 -14.57 4.61
N ASP A 236 0.02 -15.14 4.18
CA ASP A 236 -0.86 -14.58 3.15
C ASP A 236 -2.28 -15.10 3.37
N GLY A 237 -3.24 -14.22 3.58
CA GLY A 237 -4.62 -14.61 3.87
C GLY A 237 -5.52 -13.44 4.23
N GLN A 238 -6.74 -13.75 4.67
CA GLN A 238 -7.68 -12.73 5.13
C GLN A 238 -7.30 -12.17 6.51
N PRO A 239 -7.68 -10.92 6.84
CA PRO A 239 -7.33 -10.30 8.13
C PRO A 239 -7.64 -11.16 9.35
N ARG A 240 -8.83 -11.79 9.40
CA ARG A 240 -9.24 -12.65 10.51
C ARG A 240 -8.33 -13.88 10.66
N GLU A 241 -7.95 -14.50 9.56
CA GLU A 241 -7.04 -15.63 9.53
C GLU A 241 -5.65 -15.24 10.03
N ILE A 242 -5.10 -14.17 9.45
CA ILE A 242 -3.75 -13.67 9.80
C ILE A 242 -3.68 -13.26 11.28
N PHE A 243 -4.61 -12.42 11.73
CA PHE A 243 -4.59 -11.94 13.12
C PHE A 243 -5.01 -12.98 14.17
N SER A 244 -5.62 -14.11 13.78
CA SER A 244 -5.82 -15.24 14.68
C SER A 244 -4.53 -15.95 15.07
N ARG A 245 -3.47 -15.80 14.26
CA ARG A 245 -2.16 -16.44 14.43
C ARG A 245 -1.22 -15.55 15.27
N VAL A 246 -1.68 -15.11 16.46
CA VAL A 246 -0.99 -14.13 17.32
C VAL A 246 0.46 -14.52 17.63
N LYS A 247 0.69 -15.78 18.06
CA LYS A 247 2.04 -16.27 18.42
C LYS A 247 3.00 -16.23 17.22
N GLU A 248 2.50 -16.54 16.05
CA GLU A 248 3.30 -16.57 14.83
C GLU A 248 3.65 -15.15 14.37
N LEU A 249 2.68 -14.22 14.36
CA LEU A 249 2.95 -12.81 14.06
C LEU A 249 4.00 -12.23 15.01
N LYS A 250 3.86 -12.50 16.32
CA LYS A 250 4.85 -12.08 17.32
C LYS A 250 6.24 -12.71 17.08
N SER A 251 6.33 -13.94 16.57
CA SER A 251 7.62 -14.55 16.21
C SER A 251 8.32 -13.86 15.02
N HIS A 252 7.55 -13.17 14.17
CA HIS A 252 8.05 -12.33 13.08
C HIS A 252 8.23 -10.85 13.49
N GLY A 253 8.20 -10.55 14.80
CA GLY A 253 8.39 -9.18 15.32
C GLY A 253 7.23 -8.24 15.05
N LEU A 254 6.03 -8.77 14.78
CA LEU A 254 4.83 -8.01 14.54
C LEU A 254 3.84 -8.10 15.71
N ASP A 255 3.14 -7.01 15.95
CA ASP A 255 2.00 -6.98 16.86
C ASP A 255 0.71 -7.41 16.16
N VAL A 256 -0.37 -7.46 16.92
CA VAL A 256 -1.74 -7.64 16.45
C VAL A 256 -2.59 -6.45 16.90
N PRO A 257 -3.79 -6.24 16.31
CA PRO A 257 -4.70 -5.22 16.82
C PRO A 257 -4.94 -5.37 18.34
N GLN A 258 -5.00 -4.26 19.07
CA GLN A 258 -5.13 -4.29 20.56
C GLN A 258 -6.31 -5.13 21.03
N VAL A 259 -7.45 -5.06 20.33
CA VAL A 259 -8.63 -5.86 20.66
C VAL A 259 -8.39 -7.36 20.46
N THR A 260 -7.64 -7.72 19.42
CA THR A 260 -7.27 -9.10 19.13
C THR A 260 -6.31 -9.65 20.18
N GLU A 261 -5.34 -8.85 20.61
CA GLU A 261 -4.40 -9.21 21.68
C GLU A 261 -5.12 -9.46 22.99
N LEU A 262 -6.00 -8.52 23.39
CA LEU A 262 -6.80 -8.68 24.60
C LEU A 262 -7.69 -9.94 24.55
N ALA A 263 -8.36 -10.18 23.43
CA ALA A 263 -9.18 -11.37 23.27
C ALA A 263 -8.36 -12.67 23.36
N TRP A 264 -7.17 -12.67 22.78
CA TRP A 264 -6.25 -13.78 22.85
C TRP A 264 -5.76 -14.03 24.27
N GLU A 265 -5.36 -12.99 25.03
CA GLU A 265 -4.93 -13.11 26.42
C GLU A 265 -6.05 -13.65 27.32
N LEU A 266 -7.27 -13.15 27.16
CA LEU A 266 -8.44 -13.63 27.90
C LEU A 266 -8.75 -15.11 27.57
N LYS A 267 -8.58 -15.52 26.34
CA LYS A 267 -8.73 -16.91 25.92
C LYS A 267 -7.63 -17.81 26.52
N GLU A 268 -6.37 -17.40 26.50
CA GLU A 268 -5.27 -18.12 27.19
C GLU A 268 -5.51 -18.21 28.70
N ALA A 269 -6.21 -17.23 29.31
CA ALA A 269 -6.66 -17.27 30.70
C ALA A 269 -7.88 -18.19 30.96
N GLY A 270 -8.40 -18.86 29.93
CA GLY A 270 -9.48 -19.84 30.04
C GLY A 270 -10.88 -19.33 29.70
N MET A 271 -11.02 -18.10 29.16
CA MET A 271 -12.32 -17.62 28.68
C MET A 271 -12.67 -18.28 27.33
N PRO A 272 -13.94 -18.71 27.11
CA PRO A 272 -14.37 -19.35 25.89
C PRO A 272 -14.62 -18.33 24.76
N LEU A 273 -13.58 -17.63 24.32
CA LEU A 273 -13.63 -16.66 23.22
C LEU A 273 -13.20 -17.31 21.90
N THR A 274 -13.72 -16.79 20.78
CA THR A 274 -13.32 -17.22 19.43
C THR A 274 -11.97 -16.58 19.06
N ASP A 275 -11.24 -17.18 18.10
CA ASP A 275 -10.03 -16.61 17.57
C ASP A 275 -10.34 -15.51 16.53
N GLY A 276 -9.40 -14.59 16.34
CA GLY A 276 -9.45 -13.60 15.29
C GLY A 276 -10.51 -12.51 15.50
N ILE A 277 -10.80 -12.14 16.74
CA ILE A 277 -11.66 -10.98 17.05
C ILE A 277 -10.94 -9.71 16.57
N LEU A 278 -11.62 -8.90 15.74
CA LEU A 278 -11.05 -7.72 15.09
C LEU A 278 -11.67 -6.40 15.52
N SER A 279 -12.82 -6.42 16.20
CA SER A 279 -13.49 -5.20 16.68
C SER A 279 -13.85 -5.26 18.16
N ARG A 280 -13.99 -4.08 18.78
CA ARG A 280 -14.43 -3.97 20.18
C ARG A 280 -15.84 -4.50 20.38
N GLU A 281 -16.70 -4.22 19.40
CA GLU A 281 -18.10 -4.66 19.38
C GLU A 281 -18.18 -6.18 19.42
N GLU A 282 -17.38 -6.85 18.59
CA GLU A 282 -17.30 -8.32 18.55
C GLU A 282 -16.81 -8.91 19.87
N LEU A 283 -15.78 -8.29 20.49
CA LEU A 283 -15.29 -8.72 21.80
C LEU A 283 -16.35 -8.52 22.89
N VAL A 284 -17.03 -7.38 22.91
CA VAL A 284 -18.08 -7.08 23.89
C VAL A 284 -19.26 -8.05 23.77
N GLU A 285 -19.69 -8.38 22.52
CA GLU A 285 -20.75 -9.37 22.27
C GLU A 285 -20.43 -10.73 22.86
N GLN A 286 -19.16 -11.16 22.82
CA GLN A 286 -18.72 -12.43 23.41
C GLN A 286 -18.51 -12.36 24.93
N LEU A 287 -18.06 -11.21 25.47
CA LEU A 287 -17.79 -11.06 26.90
C LEU A 287 -19.06 -10.88 27.75
N VAL A 288 -20.04 -10.09 27.29
CA VAL A 288 -21.24 -9.76 28.09
C VAL A 288 -22.01 -11.00 28.57
N PRO A 289 -22.21 -12.06 27.78
CA PRO A 289 -22.85 -13.29 28.27
C PRO A 289 -22.06 -14.03 29.34
N LEU A 290 -20.72 -13.90 29.35
CA LEU A 290 -19.83 -14.60 30.26
C LEU A 290 -19.70 -13.90 31.61
N LEU A 291 -20.08 -12.63 31.70
CA LEU A 291 -20.03 -11.81 32.91
C LEU A 291 -21.37 -11.76 33.67
N ARG A 292 -22.40 -12.42 33.17
CA ARG A 292 -23.72 -12.60 33.81
C ARG A 292 -23.82 -13.94 34.49
#